data_1ad75e7bcec23c3fd935ba3677e8e9e1
#
_entry.id   1ad75e7bcec23c3fd935ba3677e8e9e1
#
_cell.length_a   1.000
_cell.length_b   1.000
_cell.length_c   1.000
_cell.angle_alpha   90.00
_cell.angle_beta   90.00
_cell.angle_gamma   90.00
#
_symmetry.space_group_name_H-M   'P 1'
#
loop_
_entity.id
_entity.type
_entity.pdbx_description
1 polymer ?
#
loop_
_entity_poly.entity_id
_entity_poly.type
_entity_poly.pdbx_seq_one_letter_code
_entity_poly.pdbx_strand_id
1 'polypeptide(L)'
;MDGLQRVANLSQQQSDFTVNGETPESDTATTLDQDGINTAELETKFNQARTAMLALQNPDGHWCFPLEADCTIPAEYILMMHFMDEIDVILENKIARFIRDKQDMTHGGWPLYYGGAFDISCTIKSYYALKLVGDSTDAPHMVRAREAILERGGAAKANVFTRLLLAMYDQIPWRGVPVVPSELVLLPSWFPFHISKVSYWSRTVMIPLSILCTMKARAINPRKVNIRELFIVPPEEEKNYFPRADTVLK
;
A
#
# COMPACT_ATOMS: atom_id res chain seq x y z
N MET A 1 9.76 24.29 14.02
CA MET A 1 10.18 23.18 14.90
C MET A 1 9.03 22.61 15.77
N ASP A 2 7.88 23.28 15.88
CA ASP A 2 6.75 22.86 16.74
C ASP A 2 5.89 21.68 16.21
N GLY A 3 5.82 21.49 14.92
CA GLY A 3 4.95 20.46 14.33
C GLY A 3 5.40 19.01 14.56
N LEU A 4 6.70 18.77 14.50
CA LEU A 4 7.28 17.42 14.69
C LEU A 4 7.23 16.96 16.15
N GLN A 5 7.31 17.88 17.08
CA GLN A 5 7.24 17.59 18.52
C GLN A 5 5.79 17.20 18.93
N ARG A 6 4.78 17.80 18.30
CA ARG A 6 3.36 17.44 18.52
C ARG A 6 3.01 16.04 17.97
N VAL A 7 3.56 15.67 16.82
CA VAL A 7 3.34 14.33 16.23
C VAL A 7 3.98 13.24 17.10
N ALA A 8 5.16 13.49 17.68
CA ALA A 8 5.81 12.55 18.58
C ALA A 8 5.01 12.33 19.89
N ASN A 9 4.39 13.37 20.41
CA ASN A 9 3.55 13.28 21.63
C ASN A 9 2.22 12.55 21.37
N LEU A 10 1.65 12.66 20.16
CA LEU A 10 0.42 11.93 19.78
C LEU A 10 0.68 10.42 19.62
N SER A 11 1.84 10.02 19.10
CA SER A 11 2.20 8.61 18.99
C SER A 11 2.48 7.95 20.36
N GLN A 12 2.93 8.72 21.33
CA GLN A 12 3.14 8.24 22.70
C GLN A 12 1.81 8.09 23.47
N GLN A 13 0.81 8.92 23.20
CA GLN A 13 -0.53 8.76 23.78
C GLN A 13 -1.31 7.57 23.22
N GLN A 14 -1.00 7.09 22.02
CA GLN A 14 -1.62 5.89 21.46
C GLN A 14 -1.11 4.57 22.08
N SER A 15 0.09 4.56 22.65
CA SER A 15 0.65 3.35 23.29
C SER A 15 0.08 3.07 24.69
N ASP A 16 -0.59 4.03 25.31
CA ASP A 16 -1.13 3.88 26.66
C ASP A 16 -2.60 3.42 26.69
N PHE A 17 -3.20 3.14 25.55
CA PHE A 17 -4.55 2.56 25.47
C PHE A 17 -4.52 1.02 25.57
N THR A 18 -3.87 0.51 26.62
CA THR A 18 -4.10 -0.87 27.06
C THR A 18 -5.40 -0.92 27.83
N VAL A 19 -6.36 -1.65 27.30
CA VAL A 19 -7.62 -1.99 28.00
C VAL A 19 -7.26 -2.88 29.17
N ASN A 20 -7.06 -2.29 30.35
CA ASN A 20 -7.09 -3.06 31.58
C ASN A 20 -8.54 -3.46 31.87
N GLY A 21 -8.86 -4.72 31.61
CA GLY A 21 -10.10 -5.34 32.00
C GLY A 21 -10.12 -5.58 33.50
N GLU A 22 -10.73 -4.68 34.25
CA GLU A 22 -11.33 -5.01 35.55
C GLU A 22 -12.84 -4.88 35.39
N THR A 23 -13.52 -6.00 35.49
CA THR A 23 -14.98 -6.09 35.58
C THR A 23 -15.44 -5.72 36.99
N PRO A 24 -16.26 -4.68 37.16
CA PRO A 24 -17.14 -4.61 38.35
C PRO A 24 -18.42 -5.39 38.07
N GLU A 25 -18.60 -6.47 38.80
CA GLU A 25 -19.94 -7.07 38.97
C GLU A 25 -20.86 -6.03 39.57
N SER A 26 -21.87 -5.57 38.84
CA SER A 26 -23.06 -4.94 39.38
C SER A 26 -24.26 -5.40 38.55
N ASP A 27 -25.18 -6.08 39.25
CA ASP A 27 -26.51 -6.46 38.79
C ASP A 27 -27.28 -5.22 38.32
N THR A 28 -27.19 -4.88 37.06
CA THR A 28 -28.10 -3.99 36.35
C THR A 28 -28.82 -4.81 35.31
N ALA A 29 -30.12 -4.94 35.41
CA ALA A 29 -30.97 -5.61 34.44
C ALA A 29 -30.67 -5.09 33.04
N THR A 30 -30.05 -5.94 32.23
CA THR A 30 -29.64 -5.63 30.84
C THR A 30 -30.92 -5.65 29.98
N THR A 31 -31.41 -4.49 29.59
CA THR A 31 -32.44 -4.36 28.55
C THR A 31 -31.80 -4.67 27.21
N LEU A 32 -31.98 -5.89 26.71
CA LEU A 32 -31.60 -6.27 25.35
C LEU A 32 -32.71 -5.80 24.41
N ASP A 33 -32.35 -5.13 23.34
CA ASP A 33 -33.21 -4.84 22.19
C ASP A 33 -33.56 -6.13 21.44
N GLN A 34 -34.54 -6.09 20.52
CA GLN A 34 -34.99 -7.23 19.71
C GLN A 34 -33.81 -7.88 18.91
N ASP A 35 -32.71 -7.16 18.70
CA ASP A 35 -31.50 -7.65 18.07
C ASP A 35 -30.41 -8.12 19.05
N GLY A 36 -30.69 -8.23 20.35
CA GLY A 36 -29.75 -8.69 21.37
C GLY A 36 -28.66 -7.67 21.75
N ILE A 37 -28.87 -6.39 21.43
CA ILE A 37 -27.91 -5.30 21.70
C ILE A 37 -28.19 -4.71 23.08
N ASN A 38 -27.16 -4.64 23.93
CA ASN A 38 -27.22 -3.94 25.20
C ASN A 38 -27.24 -2.42 24.99
N THR A 39 -28.39 -1.80 24.98
CA THR A 39 -28.54 -0.35 24.73
C THR A 39 -27.79 0.51 25.74
N ALA A 40 -27.73 0.14 27.02
CA ALA A 40 -27.02 0.91 28.05
C ALA A 40 -25.48 0.86 27.82
N GLU A 41 -24.95 -0.28 27.41
CA GLU A 41 -23.56 -0.41 27.07
C GLU A 41 -23.22 0.36 25.79
N LEU A 42 -24.11 0.32 24.79
CA LEU A 42 -23.95 1.08 23.56
C LEU A 42 -23.93 2.59 23.83
N GLU A 43 -24.85 3.11 24.64
CA GLU A 43 -24.83 4.52 25.04
C GLU A 43 -23.59 4.91 25.81
N THR A 44 -23.10 4.04 26.68
CA THR A 44 -21.85 4.28 27.41
C THR A 44 -20.67 4.39 26.45
N LYS A 45 -20.51 3.43 25.51
CA LYS A 45 -19.46 3.45 24.48
C LYS A 45 -19.58 4.64 23.54
N PHE A 46 -20.81 4.98 23.14
CA PHE A 46 -21.08 6.17 22.34
C PHE A 46 -20.61 7.46 23.03
N ASN A 47 -20.99 7.63 24.31
CA ASN A 47 -20.60 8.82 25.06
C ASN A 47 -19.09 8.88 25.32
N GLN A 48 -18.42 7.75 25.55
CA GLN A 48 -16.96 7.66 25.64
C GLN A 48 -16.30 8.09 24.33
N ALA A 49 -16.74 7.53 23.20
CA ALA A 49 -16.20 7.87 21.88
C ALA A 49 -16.43 9.35 21.53
N ARG A 50 -17.65 9.87 21.80
CA ARG A 50 -17.98 11.29 21.60
C ARG A 50 -17.06 12.19 22.41
N THR A 51 -16.87 11.90 23.70
CA THR A 51 -16.00 12.69 24.58
C THR A 51 -14.55 12.67 24.08
N ALA A 52 -14.04 11.50 23.72
CA ALA A 52 -12.70 11.36 23.15
C ALA A 52 -12.53 12.16 21.86
N MET A 53 -13.50 12.11 20.94
CA MET A 53 -13.47 12.89 19.71
C MET A 53 -13.50 14.39 19.97
N LEU A 54 -14.36 14.87 20.88
CA LEU A 54 -14.42 16.28 21.22
C LEU A 54 -13.13 16.78 21.88
N ALA A 55 -12.46 15.94 22.66
CA ALA A 55 -11.17 16.28 23.27
C ALA A 55 -10.04 16.44 22.24
N LEU A 56 -10.16 15.84 21.06
CA LEU A 56 -9.19 15.94 19.96
C LEU A 56 -9.51 17.10 18.99
N GLN A 57 -10.63 17.80 19.19
CA GLN A 57 -11.00 18.93 18.33
C GLN A 57 -10.06 20.11 18.52
N ASN A 58 -9.59 20.67 17.40
CA ASN A 58 -8.79 21.90 17.44
C ASN A 58 -9.64 23.11 17.83
N PRO A 59 -9.02 24.21 18.37
CA PRO A 59 -9.76 25.39 18.84
C PRO A 59 -10.61 26.07 17.75
N ASP A 60 -10.27 25.90 16.49
CA ASP A 60 -11.01 26.41 15.33
C ASP A 60 -12.10 25.47 14.81
N GLY A 61 -12.36 24.36 15.55
CA GLY A 61 -13.47 23.46 15.32
C GLY A 61 -13.21 22.27 14.39
N HIS A 62 -12.03 22.17 13.75
CA HIS A 62 -11.72 21.04 12.89
C HIS A 62 -10.99 19.90 13.64
N TRP A 63 -10.97 18.71 13.03
CA TRP A 63 -10.14 17.58 13.44
C TRP A 63 -9.04 17.32 12.42
N CYS A 64 -7.84 17.01 12.89
CA CYS A 64 -6.72 16.61 12.07
C CYS A 64 -6.09 15.36 12.68
N PHE A 65 -6.21 14.24 11.97
CA PHE A 65 -5.60 12.98 12.37
C PHE A 65 -4.44 12.63 11.47
N PRO A 66 -3.36 12.01 11.99
CA PRO A 66 -2.33 11.46 11.14
C PRO A 66 -2.94 10.37 10.25
N LEU A 67 -2.71 10.48 8.94
CA LEU A 67 -3.05 9.43 8.00
C LEU A 67 -1.94 8.38 8.03
N GLU A 68 -2.25 7.20 8.56
CA GLU A 68 -1.36 6.05 8.46
C GLU A 68 -1.60 5.37 7.10
N ALA A 69 -0.64 5.52 6.20
CA ALA A 69 -0.66 4.85 4.91
C ALA A 69 -0.29 3.36 5.06
N ASP A 70 -0.74 2.55 4.08
CA ASP A 70 -0.19 1.22 3.89
C ASP A 70 1.29 1.27 3.50
N CYS A 71 1.93 0.10 3.32
CA CYS A 71 3.33 0.03 2.93
C CYS A 71 3.58 0.32 1.45
N THR A 72 2.55 0.56 0.64
CA THR A 72 2.69 0.84 -0.80
C THR A 72 3.49 2.12 -1.03
N ILE A 73 3.03 3.25 -0.45
CA ILE A 73 3.69 4.55 -0.64
C ILE A 73 5.10 4.58 -0.03
N PRO A 74 5.34 4.11 1.21
CA PRO A 74 6.69 4.01 1.75
C PRO A 74 7.63 3.18 0.88
N ALA A 75 7.18 2.03 0.37
CA ALA A 75 7.97 1.19 -0.53
C ALA A 75 8.28 1.90 -1.86
N GLU A 76 7.28 2.54 -2.47
CA GLU A 76 7.45 3.30 -3.70
C GLU A 76 8.38 4.50 -3.53
N TYR A 77 8.43 5.10 -2.34
CA TYR A 77 9.37 6.19 -2.05
C TYR A 77 10.83 5.69 -2.05
N ILE A 78 11.12 4.54 -1.44
CA ILE A 78 12.46 3.92 -1.54
C ILE A 78 12.78 3.62 -3.00
N LEU A 79 11.85 3.01 -3.74
CA LEU A 79 12.02 2.73 -5.15
C LEU A 79 12.28 4.00 -5.96
N MET A 80 11.58 5.10 -5.69
CA MET A 80 11.82 6.39 -6.36
C MET A 80 13.24 6.92 -6.12
N MET A 81 13.75 6.88 -4.88
CA MET A 81 15.11 7.28 -4.57
C MET A 81 16.14 6.49 -5.37
N HIS A 82 15.95 5.16 -5.49
CA HIS A 82 16.82 4.30 -6.29
C HIS A 82 16.60 4.44 -7.80
N PHE A 83 15.40 4.83 -8.22
CA PHE A 83 15.11 5.13 -9.62
C PHE A 83 15.94 6.31 -10.11
N MET A 84 16.03 7.36 -9.28
CA MET A 84 16.71 8.62 -9.61
C MET A 84 18.19 8.63 -9.18
N ASP A 85 18.66 7.64 -8.45
CA ASP A 85 19.98 7.63 -7.77
C ASP A 85 20.17 8.79 -6.77
N GLU A 86 19.08 9.17 -6.09
CA GLU A 86 19.05 10.22 -5.07
C GLU A 86 18.70 9.60 -3.69
N ILE A 87 19.62 8.78 -3.16
CA ILE A 87 19.36 7.96 -1.98
C ILE A 87 19.70 8.73 -0.69
N ASP A 88 18.68 9.10 0.10
CA ASP A 88 18.86 9.50 1.50
C ASP A 88 18.88 8.26 2.39
N VAL A 89 20.08 7.81 2.77
CA VAL A 89 20.29 6.60 3.58
C VAL A 89 19.60 6.68 4.94
N ILE A 90 19.50 7.86 5.56
CA ILE A 90 18.86 8.03 6.85
C ILE A 90 17.36 7.83 6.73
N LEU A 91 16.75 8.47 5.74
CA LEU A 91 15.31 8.35 5.46
C LEU A 91 14.96 6.94 4.98
N GLU A 92 15.76 6.37 4.06
CA GLU A 92 15.63 5.00 3.57
C GLU A 92 15.55 3.99 4.72
N ASN A 93 16.47 4.07 5.69
CA ASN A 93 16.49 3.18 6.85
C ASN A 93 15.27 3.35 7.77
N LYS A 94 14.78 4.58 7.96
CA LYS A 94 13.55 4.83 8.74
C LYS A 94 12.32 4.22 8.06
N ILE A 95 12.19 4.39 6.75
CA ILE A 95 11.10 3.81 5.97
C ILE A 95 11.19 2.28 5.98
N ALA A 96 12.39 1.72 5.80
CA ALA A 96 12.60 0.28 5.84
C ALA A 96 12.21 -0.33 7.20
N ARG A 97 12.53 0.35 8.31
CA ARG A 97 12.08 -0.06 9.65
C ARG A 97 10.56 -0.09 9.74
N PHE A 98 9.89 0.99 9.31
CA PHE A 98 8.42 1.04 9.27
C PHE A 98 7.83 -0.12 8.46
N ILE A 99 8.36 -0.40 7.27
CA ILE A 99 7.89 -1.51 6.44
C ILE A 99 8.05 -2.85 7.18
N ARG A 100 9.21 -3.11 7.80
CA ARG A 100 9.42 -4.36 8.55
C ARG A 100 8.44 -4.51 9.71
N ASP A 101 8.19 -3.43 10.46
CA ASP A 101 7.29 -3.41 11.62
C ASP A 101 5.81 -3.65 11.23
N LYS A 102 5.44 -3.39 9.98
CA LYS A 102 4.06 -3.55 9.46
C LYS A 102 3.80 -4.88 8.76
N GLN A 103 4.77 -5.78 8.71
CA GLN A 103 4.54 -7.10 8.12
C GLN A 103 3.52 -7.89 8.96
N ASP A 104 2.47 -8.38 8.33
CA ASP A 104 1.49 -9.24 8.98
C ASP A 104 2.05 -10.66 9.12
N MET A 105 2.04 -11.18 10.36
CA MET A 105 2.62 -12.49 10.69
C MET A 105 1.70 -13.65 10.32
N THR A 106 0.42 -13.43 10.08
CA THR A 106 -0.55 -14.49 9.77
C THR A 106 -0.48 -14.92 8.32
N HIS A 107 -0.30 -13.96 7.40
CA HIS A 107 -0.21 -14.25 5.96
C HIS A 107 1.16 -13.91 5.35
N GLY A 108 2.11 -13.42 6.14
CA GLY A 108 3.50 -13.21 5.74
C GLY A 108 3.78 -12.01 4.83
N GLY A 109 2.75 -11.24 4.45
CA GLY A 109 2.90 -10.08 3.56
C GLY A 109 2.44 -8.77 4.20
N TRP A 110 2.11 -7.79 3.34
CA TRP A 110 1.63 -6.47 3.75
C TRP A 110 0.23 -6.21 3.20
N PRO A 111 -0.77 -6.00 4.09
CA PRO A 111 -2.12 -5.64 3.69
C PRO A 111 -2.22 -4.14 3.34
N LEU A 112 -3.32 -3.73 2.67
CA LEU A 112 -3.59 -2.33 2.34
C LEU A 112 -4.19 -1.52 3.50
N TYR A 113 -4.62 -2.19 4.58
CA TYR A 113 -5.14 -1.57 5.79
C TYR A 113 -4.94 -2.50 6.99
N TYR A 114 -5.03 -1.95 8.19
CA TYR A 114 -4.84 -2.71 9.43
C TYR A 114 -5.81 -3.89 9.54
N GLY A 115 -5.27 -5.09 9.76
CA GLY A 115 -6.05 -6.33 9.80
C GLY A 115 -6.63 -6.76 8.45
N GLY A 116 -6.19 -6.16 7.35
CA GLY A 116 -6.63 -6.49 5.99
C GLY A 116 -6.09 -7.82 5.48
N ALA A 117 -6.66 -8.29 4.37
CA ALA A 117 -6.17 -9.47 3.67
C ALA A 117 -4.82 -9.20 2.98
N PHE A 118 -4.10 -10.27 2.67
CA PHE A 118 -2.87 -10.20 1.89
C PHE A 118 -3.09 -9.47 0.55
N ASP A 119 -2.27 -8.46 0.27
CA ASP A 119 -2.19 -7.83 -1.04
C ASP A 119 -0.86 -8.15 -1.73
N ILE A 120 -0.93 -8.80 -2.88
CA ILE A 120 0.25 -9.25 -3.61
C ILE A 120 1.09 -8.08 -4.10
N SER A 121 0.47 -6.99 -4.53
CA SER A 121 1.14 -5.82 -5.10
C SER A 121 1.86 -5.00 -4.04
N CYS A 122 1.24 -4.78 -2.89
CA CYS A 122 1.86 -4.15 -1.73
C CYS A 122 3.04 -4.99 -1.23
N THR A 123 2.86 -6.32 -1.15
CA THR A 123 3.89 -7.24 -0.67
C THR A 123 5.11 -7.29 -1.59
N ILE A 124 4.91 -7.31 -2.91
CA ILE A 124 6.03 -7.27 -3.87
C ILE A 124 6.81 -5.96 -3.77
N LYS A 125 6.13 -4.83 -3.68
CA LYS A 125 6.78 -3.51 -3.55
C LYS A 125 7.56 -3.40 -2.25
N SER A 126 6.97 -3.84 -1.14
CA SER A 126 7.62 -3.86 0.18
C SER A 126 8.85 -4.77 0.20
N TYR A 127 8.73 -5.99 -0.34
CA TYR A 127 9.86 -6.91 -0.48
C TYR A 127 10.99 -6.30 -1.31
N TYR A 128 10.67 -5.70 -2.47
CA TYR A 128 11.67 -5.11 -3.35
C TYR A 128 12.35 -3.91 -2.68
N ALA A 129 11.60 -3.04 -2.03
CA ALA A 129 12.14 -1.92 -1.28
C ALA A 129 13.11 -2.37 -0.18
N LEU A 130 12.73 -3.37 0.62
CA LEU A 130 13.60 -3.91 1.66
C LEU A 130 14.88 -4.54 1.09
N LYS A 131 14.77 -5.25 -0.03
CA LYS A 131 15.95 -5.81 -0.72
C LYS A 131 16.86 -4.72 -1.27
N LEU A 132 16.31 -3.61 -1.79
CA LEU A 132 17.07 -2.43 -2.22
C LEU A 132 17.83 -1.79 -1.05
N VAL A 133 17.23 -1.72 0.13
CA VAL A 133 17.90 -1.22 1.35
C VAL A 133 19.07 -2.11 1.77
N GLY A 134 19.02 -3.40 1.44
CA GLY A 134 20.08 -4.36 1.72
C GLY A 134 19.67 -5.52 2.62
N ASP A 135 18.37 -5.75 2.82
CA ASP A 135 17.89 -6.90 3.57
C ASP A 135 18.28 -8.20 2.86
N SER A 136 18.81 -9.14 3.63
CA SER A 136 19.12 -10.48 3.10
C SER A 136 17.85 -11.21 2.69
N THR A 137 17.89 -11.87 1.54
CA THR A 137 16.81 -12.76 1.08
C THR A 137 16.51 -13.92 2.04
N ASP A 138 17.46 -14.24 2.93
CA ASP A 138 17.34 -15.29 3.95
C ASP A 138 16.85 -14.75 5.29
N ALA A 139 16.64 -13.45 5.42
CA ALA A 139 16.04 -12.86 6.60
C ALA A 139 14.60 -13.41 6.80
N PRO A 140 14.18 -13.71 8.03
CA PRO A 140 12.90 -14.38 8.28
C PRO A 140 11.68 -13.66 7.68
N HIS A 141 11.66 -12.33 7.70
CA HIS A 141 10.59 -11.52 7.12
C HIS A 141 10.61 -11.59 5.57
N MET A 142 11.79 -11.65 4.96
CA MET A 142 11.95 -11.78 3.50
C MET A 142 11.54 -13.18 3.02
N VAL A 143 11.93 -14.23 3.76
CA VAL A 143 11.53 -15.61 3.43
C VAL A 143 10.01 -15.75 3.47
N ARG A 144 9.37 -15.31 4.57
CA ARG A 144 7.89 -15.36 4.68
C ARG A 144 7.20 -14.62 3.52
N ALA A 145 7.66 -13.42 3.21
CA ALA A 145 7.06 -12.62 2.12
C ALA A 145 7.24 -13.31 0.76
N ARG A 146 8.42 -13.85 0.48
CA ARG A 146 8.69 -14.59 -0.77
C ARG A 146 7.78 -15.80 -0.91
N GLU A 147 7.68 -16.64 0.13
CA GLU A 147 6.81 -17.81 0.14
C GLU A 147 5.35 -17.40 -0.11
N ALA A 148 4.84 -16.40 0.62
CA ALA A 148 3.49 -15.90 0.46
C ALA A 148 3.19 -15.36 -0.95
N ILE A 149 4.16 -14.72 -1.61
CA ILE A 149 4.05 -14.26 -2.99
C ILE A 149 3.99 -15.46 -3.95
N LEU A 150 4.90 -16.42 -3.81
CA LEU A 150 4.99 -17.58 -4.70
C LEU A 150 3.74 -18.47 -4.61
N GLU A 151 3.21 -18.71 -3.41
CA GLU A 151 1.95 -19.43 -3.20
C GLU A 151 0.76 -18.81 -3.95
N ARG A 152 0.78 -17.51 -4.16
CA ARG A 152 -0.29 -16.74 -4.84
C ARG A 152 -0.01 -16.45 -6.31
N GLY A 153 0.93 -17.18 -6.91
CA GLY A 153 1.20 -17.14 -8.34
C GLY A 153 2.37 -16.23 -8.75
N GLY A 154 3.15 -15.75 -7.79
CA GLY A 154 4.38 -15.00 -8.04
C GLY A 154 4.15 -13.55 -8.49
N ALA A 155 5.23 -12.82 -8.74
CA ALA A 155 5.21 -11.40 -9.05
C ALA A 155 4.52 -11.05 -10.39
N ALA A 156 4.34 -12.02 -11.29
CA ALA A 156 3.58 -11.82 -12.53
C ALA A 156 2.09 -11.50 -12.29
N LYS A 157 1.54 -11.85 -11.11
CA LYS A 157 0.14 -11.57 -10.72
C LYS A 157 -0.09 -10.20 -10.11
N ALA A 158 0.96 -9.39 -10.00
CA ALA A 158 0.85 -8.00 -9.53
C ALA A 158 -0.13 -7.19 -10.38
N ASN A 159 -0.70 -6.13 -9.77
CA ASN A 159 -1.55 -5.18 -10.49
C ASN A 159 -0.75 -4.39 -11.55
N VAL A 160 -1.47 -3.66 -12.40
CA VAL A 160 -0.89 -2.92 -13.54
C VAL A 160 0.18 -1.92 -13.08
N PHE A 161 -0.06 -1.18 -11.99
CA PHE A 161 0.88 -0.17 -11.50
C PHE A 161 2.17 -0.79 -10.97
N THR A 162 2.06 -1.88 -10.23
CA THR A 162 3.24 -2.63 -9.76
C THR A 162 4.00 -3.23 -10.94
N ARG A 163 3.32 -3.77 -11.96
CA ARG A 163 4.00 -4.27 -13.17
C ARG A 163 4.69 -3.15 -13.95
N LEU A 164 4.09 -1.95 -14.03
CA LEU A 164 4.76 -0.79 -14.63
C LEU A 164 6.07 -0.48 -13.89
N LEU A 165 6.01 -0.40 -12.57
CA LEU A 165 7.18 -0.18 -11.73
C LEU A 165 8.23 -1.27 -11.94
N LEU A 166 7.85 -2.53 -11.98
CA LEU A 166 8.76 -3.65 -12.26
C LEU A 166 9.38 -3.56 -13.66
N ALA A 167 8.64 -3.11 -14.67
CA ALA A 167 9.16 -2.89 -16.02
C ALA A 167 10.17 -1.74 -16.07
N MET A 168 9.93 -0.66 -15.32
CA MET A 168 10.88 0.46 -15.20
C MET A 168 12.20 0.02 -14.54
N TYR A 169 12.15 -0.99 -13.69
CA TYR A 169 13.31 -1.61 -13.05
C TYR A 169 13.90 -2.81 -13.80
N ASP A 170 13.48 -3.06 -15.04
CA ASP A 170 13.89 -4.22 -15.85
C ASP A 170 13.65 -5.59 -15.17
N GLN A 171 12.69 -5.65 -14.24
CA GLN A 171 12.32 -6.92 -13.58
C GLN A 171 11.35 -7.74 -14.44
N ILE A 172 10.57 -7.08 -15.28
CA ILE A 172 9.72 -7.70 -16.30
C ILE A 172 9.86 -6.97 -17.64
N PRO A 173 9.60 -7.66 -18.76
CA PRO A 173 9.57 -7.00 -20.06
C PRO A 173 8.36 -6.07 -20.18
N TRP A 174 8.49 -4.96 -20.94
CA TRP A 174 7.44 -3.98 -21.16
C TRP A 174 6.15 -4.56 -21.78
N ARG A 175 6.23 -5.73 -22.43
CA ARG A 175 5.02 -6.46 -22.90
C ARG A 175 4.09 -6.93 -21.77
N GLY A 176 4.58 -6.96 -20.54
CA GLY A 176 3.79 -7.27 -19.33
C GLY A 176 2.99 -6.08 -18.80
N VAL A 177 3.14 -4.90 -19.39
CA VAL A 177 2.43 -3.67 -19.02
C VAL A 177 1.45 -3.30 -20.12
N PRO A 178 0.18 -2.92 -19.79
CA PRO A 178 -0.76 -2.40 -20.77
C PRO A 178 -0.20 -1.12 -21.39
N VAL A 179 -0.32 -1.00 -22.71
CA VAL A 179 0.10 0.20 -23.42
C VAL A 179 -0.95 1.30 -23.23
N VAL A 180 -0.53 2.44 -22.72
CA VAL A 180 -1.32 3.68 -22.72
C VAL A 180 -0.71 4.60 -23.76
N PRO A 181 -1.28 4.65 -24.99
CA PRO A 181 -0.69 5.41 -26.09
C PRO A 181 -0.77 6.91 -25.83
N SER A 182 0.36 7.61 -26.01
CA SER A 182 0.41 9.08 -25.87
C SER A 182 -0.43 9.80 -26.93
N GLU A 183 -0.72 9.13 -28.06
CA GLU A 183 -1.54 9.61 -29.15
C GLU A 183 -3.00 9.89 -28.76
N LEU A 184 -3.45 9.40 -27.59
CA LEU A 184 -4.77 9.71 -27.04
C LEU A 184 -5.02 11.22 -26.92
N VAL A 185 -3.97 12.03 -26.68
CA VAL A 185 -4.09 13.49 -26.56
C VAL A 185 -4.34 14.17 -27.92
N LEU A 186 -4.05 13.50 -29.03
CA LEU A 186 -4.22 14.01 -30.40
C LEU A 186 -5.60 13.68 -30.98
N LEU A 187 -6.41 12.88 -30.30
CA LEU A 187 -7.75 12.54 -30.77
C LEU A 187 -8.63 13.79 -30.84
N PRO A 188 -9.50 13.93 -31.86
CA PRO A 188 -10.40 15.06 -31.94
C PRO A 188 -11.50 14.98 -30.87
N SER A 189 -12.02 16.12 -30.45
CA SER A 189 -12.99 16.24 -29.34
C SER A 189 -14.30 15.46 -29.55
N TRP A 190 -14.67 15.20 -30.79
CA TRP A 190 -15.85 14.40 -31.13
C TRP A 190 -15.64 12.88 -30.88
N PHE A 191 -14.38 12.43 -30.79
CA PHE A 191 -14.09 11.00 -30.61
C PHE A 191 -14.60 10.48 -29.26
N PRO A 192 -15.20 9.27 -29.18
CA PRO A 192 -15.81 8.77 -27.95
C PRO A 192 -14.83 8.65 -26.77
N PHE A 193 -13.57 8.34 -27.02
CA PHE A 193 -12.52 8.18 -26.02
C PHE A 193 -11.58 9.40 -25.92
N HIS A 194 -12.04 10.60 -26.32
CA HIS A 194 -11.25 11.80 -26.19
C HIS A 194 -10.95 12.11 -24.72
N ILE A 195 -9.73 12.56 -24.44
CA ILE A 195 -9.21 12.83 -23.07
C ILE A 195 -10.10 13.78 -22.24
N SER A 196 -10.80 14.72 -22.88
CA SER A 196 -11.71 15.63 -22.18
C SER A 196 -12.96 14.95 -21.62
N LYS A 197 -13.32 13.76 -22.09
CA LYS A 197 -14.46 12.96 -21.63
C LYS A 197 -14.09 12.03 -20.45
N VAL A 198 -12.81 11.94 -20.13
CA VAL A 198 -12.29 11.20 -18.99
C VAL A 198 -12.30 12.09 -17.75
N SER A 199 -12.59 11.54 -16.57
CA SER A 199 -12.60 12.31 -15.33
C SER A 199 -11.26 13.02 -15.07
N TYR A 200 -11.31 14.15 -14.37
CA TYR A 200 -10.10 14.90 -14.02
C TYR A 200 -9.07 14.01 -13.31
N TRP A 201 -9.50 13.24 -12.33
CA TRP A 201 -8.64 12.34 -11.57
C TRP A 201 -7.96 11.28 -12.45
N SER A 202 -8.71 10.66 -13.36
CA SER A 202 -8.14 9.67 -14.30
C SER A 202 -7.12 10.30 -15.25
N ARG A 203 -7.34 11.55 -15.69
CA ARG A 203 -6.39 12.26 -16.56
C ARG A 203 -5.06 12.54 -15.88
N THR A 204 -5.09 12.89 -14.58
CA THR A 204 -3.85 13.14 -13.81
C THR A 204 -2.96 11.90 -13.68
N VAL A 205 -3.53 10.71 -13.81
CA VAL A 205 -2.80 9.43 -13.80
C VAL A 205 -2.43 8.98 -15.21
N MET A 206 -3.37 9.05 -16.17
CA MET A 206 -3.17 8.53 -17.53
C MET A 206 -2.08 9.27 -18.31
N ILE A 207 -1.99 10.61 -18.18
CA ILE A 207 -1.01 11.38 -18.95
C ILE A 207 0.43 11.05 -18.54
N PRO A 208 0.83 11.07 -17.26
CA PRO A 208 2.16 10.62 -16.87
C PRO A 208 2.44 9.17 -17.26
N LEU A 209 1.46 8.27 -17.11
CA LEU A 209 1.63 6.87 -17.50
C LEU A 209 1.89 6.71 -19.01
N SER A 210 1.19 7.46 -19.86
CA SER A 210 1.41 7.41 -21.31
C SER A 210 2.83 7.84 -21.68
N ILE A 211 3.37 8.85 -21.01
CA ILE A 211 4.75 9.29 -21.21
C ILE A 211 5.73 8.20 -20.79
N LEU A 212 5.57 7.62 -19.58
CA LEU A 212 6.43 6.56 -19.08
C LEU A 212 6.41 5.31 -19.97
N CYS A 213 5.23 4.92 -20.46
CA CYS A 213 5.07 3.79 -21.38
C CYS A 213 5.72 4.04 -22.75
N THR A 214 5.61 5.27 -23.26
CA THR A 214 6.18 5.65 -24.55
C THR A 214 7.71 5.73 -24.49
N MET A 215 8.23 6.36 -23.44
CA MET A 215 9.67 6.51 -23.22
C MET A 215 10.33 5.23 -22.74
N LYS A 216 9.56 4.28 -22.22
CA LYS A 216 10.08 3.07 -21.55
C LYS A 216 11.14 3.44 -20.51
N ALA A 217 10.77 4.37 -19.62
CA ALA A 217 11.67 4.90 -18.62
C ALA A 217 12.34 3.77 -17.81
N ARG A 218 13.64 3.92 -17.54
CA ARG A 218 14.45 2.91 -16.84
C ARG A 218 15.05 3.48 -15.58
N ALA A 219 14.97 2.71 -14.49
CA ALA A 219 15.61 3.03 -13.23
C ALA A 219 17.14 2.96 -13.34
N ILE A 220 17.82 3.84 -12.65
CA ILE A 220 19.27 3.76 -12.52
C ILE A 220 19.68 2.53 -11.73
N ASN A 221 18.93 2.24 -10.63
CA ASN A 221 19.15 1.07 -9.77
C ASN A 221 20.64 0.86 -9.44
N PRO A 222 21.27 1.79 -8.71
CA PRO A 222 22.72 1.80 -8.52
C PRO A 222 23.24 0.54 -7.82
N ARG A 223 22.42 -0.07 -6.98
CA ARG A 223 22.76 -1.32 -6.26
C ARG A 223 22.51 -2.58 -7.10
N LYS A 224 21.97 -2.46 -8.32
CA LYS A 224 21.70 -3.56 -9.27
C LYS A 224 20.90 -4.70 -8.67
N VAL A 225 19.96 -4.38 -7.78
CA VAL A 225 19.10 -5.36 -7.10
C VAL A 225 18.02 -5.86 -8.06
N ASN A 226 17.79 -7.17 -8.06
CA ASN A 226 16.70 -7.82 -8.80
C ASN A 226 15.84 -8.66 -7.86
N ILE A 227 14.66 -9.09 -8.32
CA ILE A 227 13.71 -9.91 -7.56
C ILE A 227 13.26 -11.14 -8.35
N ARG A 228 14.17 -11.74 -9.10
CA ARG A 228 13.85 -12.92 -9.94
C ARG A 228 13.32 -14.10 -9.15
N GLU A 229 13.68 -14.22 -7.89
CA GLU A 229 13.18 -15.21 -6.95
C GLU A 229 11.68 -15.10 -6.62
N LEU A 230 11.03 -14.01 -6.96
CA LEU A 230 9.58 -13.83 -6.80
C LEU A 230 8.76 -14.33 -7.99
N PHE A 231 9.40 -14.85 -9.02
CA PHE A 231 8.73 -15.32 -10.23
C PHE A 231 8.73 -16.84 -10.28
N ILE A 232 7.56 -17.44 -10.55
CA ILE A 232 7.43 -18.91 -10.76
C ILE A 232 7.97 -19.29 -12.15
N VAL A 233 7.65 -18.47 -13.15
CA VAL A 233 8.17 -18.59 -14.51
C VAL A 233 9.08 -17.40 -14.77
N PRO A 234 10.25 -17.58 -15.40
CA PRO A 234 11.11 -16.47 -15.75
C PRO A 234 10.32 -15.34 -16.45
N PRO A 235 10.54 -14.06 -16.09
CA PRO A 235 9.74 -12.95 -16.62
C PRO A 235 9.74 -12.87 -18.14
N GLU A 236 10.80 -13.30 -18.78
CA GLU A 236 10.99 -13.32 -20.24
C GLU A 236 10.12 -14.41 -20.91
N GLU A 237 9.81 -15.49 -20.19
CA GLU A 237 9.02 -16.64 -20.67
C GLU A 237 7.54 -16.55 -20.27
N GLU A 238 7.20 -15.69 -19.31
CA GLU A 238 5.82 -15.52 -18.84
C GLU A 238 4.90 -15.01 -19.96
N LYS A 239 3.84 -15.75 -20.27
CA LYS A 239 2.86 -15.45 -21.32
C LYS A 239 1.55 -14.91 -20.77
N ASN A 240 1.31 -15.06 -19.46
CA ASN A 240 0.02 -14.84 -18.82
C ASN A 240 0.01 -13.59 -17.92
N TYR A 241 0.64 -12.49 -18.34
CA TYR A 241 0.57 -11.21 -17.61
C TYR A 241 -0.85 -10.66 -17.55
N PHE A 242 -1.70 -10.97 -18.53
CA PHE A 242 -3.08 -10.53 -18.59
C PHE A 242 -4.02 -11.73 -18.48
N PRO A 243 -5.07 -11.66 -17.63
CA PRO A 243 -6.09 -12.70 -17.61
C PRO A 243 -6.74 -12.79 -19.00
N ARG A 244 -7.05 -14.02 -19.45
CA ARG A 244 -7.82 -14.22 -20.69
C ARG A 244 -9.24 -13.70 -20.52
N ALA A 245 -9.82 -13.13 -21.58
CA ALA A 245 -11.17 -12.58 -21.58
C ALA A 245 -12.25 -13.59 -21.16
N ASP A 246 -12.04 -14.88 -21.47
CA ASP A 246 -12.90 -16.00 -21.13
C ASP A 246 -13.00 -16.28 -19.60
N THR A 247 -12.07 -15.77 -18.80
CA THR A 247 -12.10 -15.89 -17.33
C THR A 247 -12.83 -14.73 -16.64
N VAL A 248 -13.10 -13.65 -17.35
CA VAL A 248 -13.76 -12.44 -16.81
C VAL A 248 -15.29 -12.53 -16.94
N LEU A 249 -15.81 -13.47 -17.75
CA LEU A 249 -17.26 -13.63 -18.05
C LEU A 249 -17.90 -14.82 -17.31
N LYS A 250 -17.29 -15.32 -16.23
CA LYS A 250 -17.91 -16.36 -15.39
C LYS A 250 -18.40 -15.80 -14.07
#